data_23026ab8d18030ced595fba78f916885
#
_entry.id   23026ab8d18030ced595fba78f916885
#
_cell.length_a   1.000
_cell.length_b   1.000
_cell.length_c   1.000
_cell.angle_alpha   90.00
_cell.angle_beta   90.00
_cell.angle_gamma   90.00
#
_symmetry.space_group_name_H-M   'P 1'
#
loop_
_entity.id
_entity.type
_entity.pdbx_description
1 polymer ?
#
loop_
_entity_poly.entity_id
_entity_poly.type
_entity_poly.pdbx_seq_one_letter_code
_entity_poly.pdbx_strand_id
1 'polypeptide(L)'
;KADDILADVETDKATMEVVGYEEGTLLYVGVEAGKAAKINEIIAIVGKAGTDVSAYVAAEKAGTNSTQVTTAAPAVAEAIAPAAVSINNGQAEMVNTDQRVKASPLAKKLAADKGIDISKVSGSGDGGRVTKKDIDTYKATPAVVDTEQNRTGSTGSLIKPFTGSAEEGHTDIPLTQMRKTIARRLGESKFSAPHFYLTMEINMDNAISVRTQLNELSPVKISFNDFVIKAVALSLRQHPNVNSSWMSALAGSDGGDFIRQNHHIHIGSAVATPDGLIVPVIRFADQKTLSQIAAEAKELYGKAKDKKLQPVEFTGNTFTISNLGMMDIEEFTAIINPPDSAILAVGRIKETVVKKGEGFGVSNFMKLTMSCDHRTVDGAVGAAFLQTLKKYLENPVTMLL
;
A
#
# COMPACT_ATOMS: atom_id res chain seq x y z
N LYS A 1 0.31 18.41 -30.31
CA LYS A 1 1.57 18.10 -29.60
C LYS A 1 1.38 16.81 -28.82
N ALA A 2 2.46 16.15 -28.43
CA ALA A 2 2.34 15.06 -27.47
C ALA A 2 1.66 15.59 -26.19
N ASP A 3 0.77 14.78 -25.59
CA ASP A 3 -0.05 15.09 -24.41
C ASP A 3 -1.19 16.11 -24.62
N ASP A 4 -1.46 16.59 -25.83
CA ASP A 4 -2.67 17.39 -26.10
C ASP A 4 -3.91 16.48 -26.04
N ILE A 5 -5.00 16.95 -25.41
CA ILE A 5 -6.28 16.25 -25.32
C ILE A 5 -6.92 16.23 -26.70
N LEU A 6 -7.15 15.03 -27.26
CA LEU A 6 -7.74 14.82 -28.59
C LEU A 6 -9.25 14.65 -28.52
N ALA A 7 -9.76 14.02 -27.45
CA ALA A 7 -11.18 13.82 -27.24
C ALA A 7 -11.48 13.53 -25.76
N ASP A 8 -12.65 13.95 -25.31
CA ASP A 8 -13.23 13.51 -24.04
C ASP A 8 -14.24 12.39 -24.35
N VAL A 9 -13.96 11.19 -23.88
CA VAL A 9 -14.87 10.04 -24.04
C VAL A 9 -15.64 9.84 -22.74
N GLU A 10 -16.93 10.11 -22.82
CA GLU A 10 -17.85 9.86 -21.69
C GLU A 10 -18.33 8.42 -21.75
N THR A 11 -18.05 7.66 -20.71
CA THR A 11 -18.55 6.31 -20.53
C THR A 11 -19.57 6.31 -19.39
N ASP A 12 -20.38 5.26 -19.29
CA ASP A 12 -21.37 5.07 -18.20
C ASP A 12 -20.75 5.19 -16.79
N LYS A 13 -19.43 5.16 -16.68
CA LYS A 13 -18.71 5.15 -15.38
C LYS A 13 -17.69 6.25 -15.19
N ALA A 14 -17.25 6.93 -16.22
CA ALA A 14 -16.28 8.03 -16.13
C ALA A 14 -16.10 8.75 -17.48
N THR A 15 -15.78 10.03 -17.43
CA THR A 15 -15.22 10.78 -18.56
C THR A 15 -13.72 10.47 -18.63
N MET A 16 -13.23 10.00 -19.76
CA MET A 16 -11.81 9.72 -20.00
C MET A 16 -11.28 10.69 -21.07
N GLU A 17 -10.24 11.42 -20.72
CA GLU A 17 -9.50 12.25 -21.65
C GLU A 17 -8.56 11.35 -22.49
N VAL A 18 -8.74 11.35 -23.81
CA VAL A 18 -7.85 10.67 -24.75
C VAL A 18 -6.79 11.64 -25.18
N VAL A 19 -5.55 11.42 -24.77
CA VAL A 19 -4.40 12.27 -25.11
C VAL A 19 -3.63 11.72 -26.31
N GLY A 20 -3.02 12.60 -27.10
CA GLY A 20 -2.15 12.21 -28.22
C GLY A 20 -0.79 11.72 -27.70
N TYR A 21 -0.38 10.52 -28.08
CA TYR A 21 0.92 9.95 -27.68
C TYR A 21 2.09 10.43 -28.53
N GLU A 22 1.83 11.01 -29.72
CA GLU A 22 2.86 11.49 -30.64
C GLU A 22 2.53 12.89 -31.15
N GLU A 23 3.57 13.63 -31.59
CA GLU A 23 3.40 14.93 -32.24
C GLU A 23 2.96 14.74 -33.70
N GLY A 24 1.90 15.44 -34.10
CA GLY A 24 1.39 15.34 -35.46
C GLY A 24 0.20 16.24 -35.73
N THR A 25 -0.33 16.14 -36.92
CA THR A 25 -1.58 16.79 -37.33
C THR A 25 -2.73 15.79 -37.22
N LEU A 26 -3.90 16.21 -36.70
CA LEU A 26 -5.10 15.40 -36.71
C LEU A 26 -5.56 15.19 -38.15
N LEU A 27 -5.50 13.94 -38.63
CA LEU A 27 -5.79 13.58 -40.01
C LEU A 27 -7.21 13.08 -40.24
N TYR A 28 -7.79 12.46 -39.19
CA TYR A 28 -9.14 11.88 -39.25
C TYR A 28 -9.81 11.89 -37.87
N VAL A 29 -11.11 12.19 -37.86
CA VAL A 29 -11.99 12.09 -36.68
C VAL A 29 -13.01 11.00 -36.99
N GLY A 30 -12.97 9.92 -36.23
CA GLY A 30 -13.79 8.72 -36.49
C GLY A 30 -15.22 8.85 -36.01
N VAL A 31 -15.41 9.48 -34.82
CA VAL A 31 -16.71 9.63 -34.16
C VAL A 31 -17.03 11.10 -33.98
N GLU A 32 -18.20 11.54 -34.41
CA GLU A 32 -18.67 12.93 -34.23
C GLU A 32 -19.00 13.20 -32.74
N ALA A 33 -18.75 14.42 -32.31
CA ALA A 33 -19.05 14.87 -30.98
C ALA A 33 -20.53 14.57 -30.59
N GLY A 34 -20.75 13.95 -29.44
CA GLY A 34 -22.06 13.58 -28.93
C GLY A 34 -22.62 12.25 -29.44
N LYS A 35 -21.84 11.48 -30.23
CA LYS A 35 -22.23 10.12 -30.65
C LYS A 35 -21.44 9.06 -29.86
N ALA A 36 -22.08 7.92 -29.60
CA ALA A 36 -21.44 6.79 -28.92
C ALA A 36 -20.46 6.07 -29.87
N ALA A 37 -19.21 5.90 -29.43
CA ALA A 37 -18.20 5.08 -30.09
C ALA A 37 -18.38 3.60 -29.70
N LYS A 38 -18.20 2.69 -30.67
CA LYS A 38 -18.18 1.25 -30.40
C LYS A 38 -16.83 0.83 -29.83
N ILE A 39 -16.81 -0.29 -29.11
CA ILE A 39 -15.55 -0.86 -28.58
C ILE A 39 -14.62 -1.19 -29.75
N ASN A 40 -13.38 -0.71 -29.68
CA ASN A 40 -12.34 -0.79 -30.72
C ASN A 40 -12.58 0.07 -31.98
N GLU A 41 -13.48 1.04 -31.96
CA GLU A 41 -13.67 1.97 -33.07
C GLU A 41 -12.56 3.06 -33.03
N ILE A 42 -12.07 3.46 -34.23
CA ILE A 42 -11.07 4.54 -34.34
C ILE A 42 -11.73 5.88 -33.98
N ILE A 43 -11.25 6.51 -32.91
CA ILE A 43 -11.73 7.82 -32.44
C ILE A 43 -11.04 8.95 -33.25
N ALA A 44 -9.71 8.87 -33.37
CA ALA A 44 -8.91 9.86 -34.06
C ALA A 44 -7.63 9.24 -34.63
N ILE A 45 -7.13 9.79 -35.78
CA ILE A 45 -5.82 9.41 -36.30
C ILE A 45 -4.94 10.68 -36.39
N VAL A 46 -3.78 10.59 -35.73
CA VAL A 46 -2.75 11.64 -35.72
C VAL A 46 -1.55 11.17 -36.54
N GLY A 47 -1.01 12.05 -37.41
CA GLY A 47 0.14 11.70 -38.25
C GLY A 47 0.76 12.92 -38.91
N LYS A 48 1.70 12.68 -39.83
CA LYS A 48 2.33 13.77 -40.62
C LYS A 48 1.32 14.39 -41.57
N ALA A 49 1.31 15.72 -41.67
CA ALA A 49 0.44 16.46 -42.59
C ALA A 49 0.57 15.95 -44.04
N GLY A 50 -0.56 15.59 -44.65
CA GLY A 50 -0.62 15.08 -46.01
C GLY A 50 -0.53 13.55 -46.16
N THR A 51 -0.48 12.79 -45.08
CA THR A 51 -0.57 11.32 -45.13
C THR A 51 -2.01 10.89 -45.45
N ASP A 52 -2.18 10.06 -46.47
CA ASP A 52 -3.49 9.49 -46.81
C ASP A 52 -3.83 8.34 -45.88
N VAL A 53 -4.88 8.52 -45.08
CA VAL A 53 -5.38 7.53 -44.08
C VAL A 53 -6.64 6.81 -44.59
N SER A 54 -7.10 7.09 -45.80
CA SER A 54 -8.33 6.52 -46.37
C SER A 54 -8.32 5.00 -46.43
N ALA A 55 -7.16 4.40 -46.72
CA ALA A 55 -6.99 2.94 -46.73
C ALA A 55 -7.16 2.29 -45.36
N TYR A 56 -6.66 2.92 -44.28
CA TYR A 56 -6.83 2.46 -42.92
C TYR A 56 -8.29 2.55 -42.43
N VAL A 57 -8.92 3.69 -42.74
CA VAL A 57 -10.33 3.92 -42.40
C VAL A 57 -11.25 2.96 -43.18
N ALA A 58 -10.94 2.66 -44.44
CA ALA A 58 -11.70 1.71 -45.24
C ALA A 58 -11.52 0.27 -44.76
N ALA A 59 -10.31 -0.12 -44.34
CA ALA A 59 -10.01 -1.45 -43.80
C ALA A 59 -10.78 -1.70 -42.48
N GLU A 60 -10.84 -0.70 -41.60
CA GLU A 60 -11.55 -0.82 -40.31
C GLU A 60 -13.07 -0.86 -40.50
N LYS A 61 -13.62 -0.07 -41.41
CA LYS A 61 -15.04 -0.10 -41.78
C LYS A 61 -15.46 -1.40 -42.50
N ALA A 62 -14.54 -2.12 -43.14
CA ALA A 62 -14.77 -3.39 -43.83
C ALA A 62 -14.48 -4.64 -42.92
N GLY A 63 -13.76 -4.48 -41.82
CA GLY A 63 -13.26 -5.57 -40.98
C GLY A 63 -14.08 -5.83 -39.73
N THR A 64 -15.27 -6.35 -39.91
CA THR A 64 -15.84 -7.25 -38.87
C THR A 64 -15.35 -8.64 -39.10
N ASN A 65 -14.65 -9.19 -38.09
CA ASN A 65 -14.32 -10.59 -37.81
C ASN A 65 -12.88 -11.06 -37.99
N SER A 66 -12.43 -11.50 -36.81
CA SER A 66 -11.55 -12.66 -36.57
C SER A 66 -10.18 -12.69 -37.27
N THR A 67 -9.12 -12.83 -36.54
CA THR A 67 -8.39 -14.10 -36.39
C THR A 67 -7.00 -13.87 -35.80
N GLN A 68 -6.64 -14.72 -34.86
CA GLN A 68 -5.29 -15.06 -34.43
C GLN A 68 -4.21 -14.81 -35.50
N VAL A 69 -3.10 -14.22 -35.10
CA VAL A 69 -1.81 -14.48 -35.77
C VAL A 69 -0.72 -14.64 -34.74
N THR A 70 -0.20 -15.81 -34.80
CA THR A 70 1.06 -16.41 -34.38
C THR A 70 2.28 -15.49 -34.43
N THR A 71 3.08 -15.65 -33.38
CA THR A 71 4.54 -15.55 -33.25
C THR A 71 5.36 -15.48 -34.55
N ALA A 72 6.29 -14.52 -34.59
CA ALA A 72 7.66 -14.74 -35.04
C ALA A 72 8.59 -13.61 -34.56
N ALA A 73 9.57 -13.96 -33.73
CA ALA A 73 10.78 -13.17 -33.55
C ALA A 73 11.73 -13.39 -34.74
N PRO A 74 12.61 -12.42 -35.06
CA PRO A 74 14.05 -12.67 -34.93
C PRO A 74 14.82 -11.48 -34.35
N ALA A 75 15.64 -11.71 -33.42
CA ALA A 75 17.11 -11.89 -33.36
C ALA A 75 17.97 -10.72 -33.90
N VAL A 76 18.73 -10.14 -32.96
CA VAL A 76 20.15 -9.76 -32.91
C VAL A 76 20.66 -8.63 -33.80
N ALA A 77 21.23 -7.61 -33.21
CA ALA A 77 22.62 -7.15 -33.19
C ALA A 77 22.72 -5.70 -32.69
N GLU A 78 23.40 -5.56 -31.59
CA GLU A 78 24.77 -5.04 -31.35
C GLU A 78 24.94 -3.50 -31.39
N ALA A 79 25.26 -3.04 -30.21
CA ALA A 79 26.30 -2.11 -29.78
C ALA A 79 26.45 -0.77 -30.53
N ILE A 80 26.47 0.29 -29.76
CA ILE A 80 27.59 1.22 -29.52
C ILE A 80 27.16 2.29 -28.51
N ALA A 81 27.84 2.36 -27.36
CA ALA A 81 28.03 3.56 -26.54
C ALA A 81 29.40 4.15 -26.96
N PRO A 82 29.89 5.29 -26.45
CA PRO A 82 29.30 6.37 -25.67
C PRO A 82 29.62 7.76 -26.22
N ALA A 83 28.98 8.82 -25.74
CA ALA A 83 29.65 10.13 -25.66
C ALA A 83 29.01 10.98 -24.55
N ALA A 84 29.84 11.29 -23.60
CA ALA A 84 29.63 12.31 -22.60
C ALA A 84 29.82 13.69 -23.22
N VAL A 85 28.96 14.65 -22.90
CA VAL A 85 29.32 16.07 -22.94
C VAL A 85 28.72 16.76 -21.72
N SER A 86 29.63 17.40 -21.02
CA SER A 86 29.49 18.25 -19.85
C SER A 86 28.88 19.61 -20.17
N ILE A 87 28.41 20.28 -19.05
CA ILE A 87 28.45 21.71 -18.77
C ILE A 87 27.28 22.54 -19.31
N ASN A 88 26.53 23.28 -18.50
CA ASN A 88 26.93 24.45 -17.75
C ASN A 88 25.81 25.06 -16.88
N ASN A 89 26.21 25.46 -15.69
CA ASN A 89 25.78 26.58 -14.86
C ASN A 89 24.55 27.43 -15.24
N GLY A 90 23.62 27.47 -14.31
CA GLY A 90 22.68 28.57 -14.10
C GLY A 90 22.55 28.86 -12.61
N GLN A 91 23.21 29.91 -12.14
CA GLN A 91 23.18 30.43 -10.79
C GLN A 91 21.79 30.91 -10.40
N ALA A 92 21.34 30.52 -9.20
CA ALA A 92 20.34 31.26 -8.46
C ALA A 92 21.00 31.80 -7.18
N GLU A 93 21.00 33.10 -7.07
CA GLU A 93 21.54 33.87 -5.95
C GLU A 93 20.79 33.56 -4.66
N MET A 94 21.53 33.14 -3.65
CA MET A 94 21.08 33.18 -2.26
C MET A 94 21.68 34.42 -1.59
N VAL A 95 20.81 35.23 -1.04
CA VAL A 95 21.14 36.37 -0.20
C VAL A 95 21.88 35.91 1.02
N ASN A 96 23.15 36.35 1.14
CA ASN A 96 24.05 36.01 2.18
C ASN A 96 24.20 37.19 3.15
N THR A 97 23.81 37.00 4.39
CA THR A 97 24.15 37.90 5.49
C THR A 97 25.58 37.60 5.92
N ASP A 98 26.48 38.50 5.58
CA ASP A 98 27.91 38.44 5.65
C ASP A 98 28.42 38.57 7.10
N GLN A 99 29.00 37.50 7.66
CA GLN A 99 30.09 37.59 8.63
C GLN A 99 31.28 36.80 8.09
N ARG A 100 32.03 37.40 7.15
CA ARG A 100 33.28 36.85 6.64
C ARG A 100 34.36 36.91 7.72
N VAL A 101 34.64 35.74 8.30
CA VAL A 101 35.83 35.60 9.17
C VAL A 101 37.08 35.89 8.35
N LYS A 102 37.80 36.96 8.72
CA LYS A 102 39.09 37.32 8.10
C LYS A 102 40.15 36.34 8.57
N ALA A 103 40.60 35.45 7.68
CA ALA A 103 41.64 34.46 7.98
C ALA A 103 42.70 34.46 6.88
N SER A 104 43.95 34.15 7.23
CA SER A 104 45.03 34.04 6.25
C SER A 104 44.83 32.76 5.39
N PRO A 105 45.29 32.73 4.12
CA PRO A 105 45.19 31.54 3.28
C PRO A 105 45.79 30.27 3.90
N LEU A 106 46.91 30.45 4.63
CA LEU A 106 47.60 29.37 5.32
C LEU A 106 46.82 28.87 6.55
N ALA A 107 46.13 29.77 7.28
CA ALA A 107 45.26 29.41 8.40
C ALA A 107 44.05 28.64 7.92
N LYS A 108 43.46 29.01 6.79
CA LYS A 108 42.33 28.28 6.19
C LYS A 108 42.70 26.84 5.83
N LYS A 109 43.86 26.66 5.18
CA LYS A 109 44.33 25.32 4.80
C LYS A 109 44.64 24.46 6.03
N LEU A 110 45.31 25.02 7.04
CA LEU A 110 45.64 24.28 8.26
C LEU A 110 44.41 23.94 9.11
N ALA A 111 43.40 24.81 9.14
CA ALA A 111 42.12 24.54 9.80
C ALA A 111 41.35 23.39 9.12
N ALA A 112 41.34 23.35 7.79
CA ALA A 112 40.74 22.25 7.02
C ALA A 112 41.49 20.92 7.27
N ASP A 113 42.83 20.93 7.27
CA ASP A 113 43.66 19.74 7.51
C ASP A 113 43.49 19.19 8.94
N LYS A 114 43.20 20.05 9.92
CA LYS A 114 42.99 19.68 11.33
C LYS A 114 41.52 19.53 11.72
N GLY A 115 40.57 19.72 10.81
CA GLY A 115 39.13 19.66 11.07
C GLY A 115 38.62 20.71 12.07
N ILE A 116 39.27 21.87 12.15
CA ILE A 116 38.94 22.97 13.07
C ILE A 116 38.02 23.97 12.36
N ASP A 117 36.87 24.24 12.97
CA ASP A 117 35.93 25.27 12.48
C ASP A 117 36.53 26.66 12.76
N ILE A 118 36.93 27.33 11.68
CA ILE A 118 37.65 28.62 11.72
C ILE A 118 36.78 29.75 12.32
N SER A 119 35.49 29.61 12.37
CA SER A 119 34.56 30.58 12.96
C SER A 119 34.63 30.60 14.48
N LYS A 120 35.15 29.54 15.09
CA LYS A 120 35.32 29.40 16.56
C LYS A 120 36.71 29.77 17.07
N VAL A 121 37.59 30.20 16.17
CA VAL A 121 38.96 30.59 16.50
C VAL A 121 39.07 32.11 16.56
N SER A 122 39.48 32.63 17.72
CA SER A 122 39.79 34.07 17.85
C SER A 122 41.08 34.41 17.14
N GLY A 123 41.04 35.35 16.17
CA GLY A 123 42.20 35.77 15.42
C GLY A 123 43.06 36.79 16.16
N SER A 124 44.37 36.52 16.31
CA SER A 124 45.36 37.42 16.93
C SER A 124 46.06 38.38 15.94
N GLY A 125 45.78 38.25 14.63
CA GLY A 125 46.42 39.08 13.61
C GLY A 125 45.75 40.45 13.42
N ASP A 126 46.39 41.28 12.59
CA ASP A 126 45.96 42.65 12.31
C ASP A 126 44.48 42.71 11.84
N GLY A 127 43.69 43.54 12.52
CA GLY A 127 42.25 43.65 12.29
C GLY A 127 41.40 42.40 12.61
N GLY A 128 41.86 41.56 13.58
CA GLY A 128 41.13 40.35 14.02
C GLY A 128 41.28 39.16 13.07
N ARG A 129 42.32 39.14 12.24
CA ARG A 129 42.59 38.07 11.27
C ARG A 129 43.11 36.82 11.95
N VAL A 130 42.53 35.69 11.68
CA VAL A 130 43.02 34.38 12.14
C VAL A 130 44.31 34.02 11.43
N THR A 131 45.37 33.77 12.20
CA THR A 131 46.71 33.41 11.71
C THR A 131 46.97 31.91 11.88
N LYS A 132 48.07 31.40 11.28
CA LYS A 132 48.50 30.01 11.46
C LYS A 132 48.69 29.65 12.93
N LYS A 133 49.28 30.59 13.71
CA LYS A 133 49.60 30.40 15.12
C LYS A 133 48.34 30.20 15.98
N ASP A 134 47.23 30.83 15.62
CA ASP A 134 45.97 30.71 16.33
C ASP A 134 45.35 29.32 16.12
N ILE A 135 45.49 28.75 14.94
CA ILE A 135 45.06 27.39 14.65
C ILE A 135 45.94 26.33 15.34
N ASP A 136 47.27 26.57 15.42
CA ASP A 136 48.17 25.64 16.08
C ASP A 136 48.01 25.64 17.61
N THR A 137 47.64 26.78 18.20
CA THR A 137 47.40 26.94 19.63
C THR A 137 45.97 26.69 20.05
N TYR A 138 45.04 26.51 19.11
CA TYR A 138 43.66 26.24 19.40
C TYR A 138 43.49 24.87 20.06
N LYS A 139 43.18 24.87 21.35
CA LYS A 139 42.72 23.70 22.09
C LYS A 139 41.19 23.70 22.06
N ALA A 140 40.61 22.74 21.41
CA ALA A 140 39.19 22.52 21.54
C ALA A 140 38.88 22.25 23.01
N THR A 141 38.26 23.19 23.69
CA THR A 141 37.74 22.98 25.03
C THR A 141 36.61 21.96 24.89
N PRO A 142 36.70 20.81 25.56
CA PRO A 142 35.55 19.90 25.56
C PRO A 142 34.38 20.68 26.14
N ALA A 143 33.24 20.65 25.48
CA ALA A 143 32.00 21.17 26.01
C ALA A 143 31.78 20.54 27.37
N VAL A 144 31.85 21.35 28.43
CA VAL A 144 31.47 20.95 29.77
C VAL A 144 29.98 20.60 29.68
N VAL A 145 29.69 19.31 29.74
CA VAL A 145 28.34 18.85 30.00
C VAL A 145 28.09 19.16 31.46
N ASP A 146 27.40 20.24 31.74
CA ASP A 146 26.86 20.53 33.05
C ASP A 146 25.90 19.41 33.43
N THR A 147 26.41 18.48 34.23
CA THR A 147 25.65 17.47 34.91
C THR A 147 25.03 18.10 36.16
N GLU A 148 24.08 18.96 36.01
CA GLU A 148 23.18 19.27 37.12
C GLU A 148 22.12 18.19 37.24
N GLN A 149 22.31 17.40 38.29
CA GLN A 149 21.27 16.53 38.84
C GLN A 149 20.04 17.37 39.16
N ASN A 150 19.00 17.23 38.36
CA ASN A 150 17.66 17.52 38.84
C ASN A 150 16.75 16.32 38.52
N ARG A 151 16.66 15.42 39.51
CA ARG A 151 15.64 14.38 39.59
C ARG A 151 14.31 15.04 39.92
N THR A 152 13.61 15.53 38.93
CA THR A 152 12.16 15.69 38.99
C THR A 152 11.65 15.18 37.66
N GLY A 153 10.77 14.15 37.76
CA GLY A 153 10.17 13.50 36.60
C GLY A 153 9.47 14.50 35.70
N SER A 154 10.12 14.83 34.59
CA SER A 154 9.48 15.43 33.45
C SER A 154 9.13 14.31 32.50
N THR A 155 7.90 13.87 32.53
CA THR A 155 7.24 13.28 31.37
C THR A 155 7.39 14.29 30.26
N GLY A 156 8.42 14.12 29.41
CA GLY A 156 8.68 14.97 28.25
C GLY A 156 7.39 15.05 27.44
N SER A 157 6.81 16.25 27.42
CA SER A 157 5.66 16.54 26.58
C SER A 157 5.99 16.17 25.13
N LEU A 158 5.35 15.13 24.63
CA LEU A 158 5.37 14.74 23.21
C LEU A 158 4.70 15.81 22.33
N ILE A 159 4.15 16.84 22.94
CA ILE A 159 3.47 17.93 22.28
C ILE A 159 4.50 19.01 22.04
N LYS A 160 4.94 19.18 20.79
CA LYS A 160 5.70 20.37 20.38
C LYS A 160 4.87 21.59 20.68
N PRO A 161 5.45 22.65 21.34
CA PRO A 161 4.71 23.87 21.54
C PRO A 161 4.22 24.42 20.20
N PHE A 162 2.94 24.78 20.14
CA PHE A 162 2.37 25.41 18.95
C PHE A 162 2.97 26.79 18.78
N THR A 163 3.76 26.98 17.73
CA THR A 163 4.45 28.24 17.39
C THR A 163 3.76 28.97 16.22
N GLY A 164 2.58 28.51 15.81
CA GLY A 164 1.82 29.13 14.73
C GLY A 164 1.13 30.41 15.14
N SER A 165 0.76 31.27 14.17
CA SER A 165 -0.14 32.38 14.37
C SER A 165 -1.52 31.88 14.82
N ALA A 166 -2.25 32.70 15.55
CA ALA A 166 -3.65 32.40 15.94
C ALA A 166 -4.64 32.49 14.75
N GLU A 167 -4.13 32.50 13.52
CA GLU A 167 -4.94 32.54 12.31
C GLU A 167 -5.34 31.12 11.90
N GLU A 168 -6.61 30.95 11.53
CA GLU A 168 -7.11 29.72 10.96
C GLU A 168 -6.45 29.48 9.60
N GLY A 169 -5.96 28.25 9.37
CA GLY A 169 -5.29 27.86 8.14
C GLY A 169 -5.65 26.43 7.74
N HIS A 170 -5.69 26.18 6.43
CA HIS A 170 -5.86 24.84 5.86
C HIS A 170 -4.85 24.64 4.75
N THR A 171 -4.63 23.39 4.42
CA THR A 171 -3.80 23.00 3.28
C THR A 171 -4.56 21.98 2.46
N ASP A 172 -4.84 22.30 1.22
CA ASP A 172 -5.45 21.37 0.27
C ASP A 172 -4.39 20.43 -0.30
N ILE A 173 -4.61 19.12 -0.13
CA ILE A 173 -3.69 18.10 -0.60
C ILE A 173 -4.32 17.40 -1.80
N PRO A 174 -3.74 17.51 -3.02
CA PRO A 174 -4.27 16.85 -4.19
C PRO A 174 -4.24 15.32 -4.04
N LEU A 175 -5.34 14.68 -4.44
CA LEU A 175 -5.48 13.22 -4.33
C LEU A 175 -4.70 12.52 -5.45
N THR A 176 -3.92 11.50 -5.07
CA THR A 176 -3.31 10.58 -6.04
C THR A 176 -4.38 9.72 -6.71
N GLN A 177 -4.12 9.20 -7.92
CA GLN A 177 -5.03 8.29 -8.63
C GLN A 177 -5.35 7.03 -7.80
N MET A 178 -4.36 6.50 -7.09
CA MET A 178 -4.57 5.38 -6.16
C MET A 178 -5.61 5.75 -5.09
N ARG A 179 -5.49 6.93 -4.46
CA ARG A 179 -6.44 7.39 -3.43
C ARG A 179 -7.85 7.60 -4.00
N LYS A 180 -7.98 8.15 -5.19
CA LYS A 180 -9.27 8.30 -5.90
C LYS A 180 -9.92 6.93 -6.15
N THR A 181 -9.15 5.96 -6.64
CA THR A 181 -9.65 4.58 -6.89
C THR A 181 -10.08 3.89 -5.60
N ILE A 182 -9.30 4.00 -4.52
CA ILE A 182 -9.65 3.44 -3.21
C ILE A 182 -10.96 4.06 -2.72
N ALA A 183 -11.07 5.40 -2.75
CA ALA A 183 -12.26 6.11 -2.27
C ALA A 183 -13.53 5.66 -3.03
N ARG A 184 -13.46 5.57 -4.37
CA ARG A 184 -14.56 5.08 -5.20
C ARG A 184 -14.95 3.65 -4.82
N ARG A 185 -14.00 2.70 -4.80
CA ARG A 185 -14.27 1.28 -4.51
C ARG A 185 -14.84 1.06 -3.10
N LEU A 186 -14.30 1.76 -2.10
CA LEU A 186 -14.80 1.65 -0.73
C LEU A 186 -16.18 2.30 -0.58
N GLY A 187 -16.43 3.42 -1.26
CA GLY A 187 -17.74 4.06 -1.32
C GLY A 187 -18.78 3.13 -1.96
N GLU A 188 -18.49 2.61 -3.15
CA GLU A 188 -19.35 1.63 -3.85
C GLU A 188 -19.67 0.43 -2.94
N SER A 189 -18.66 -0.17 -2.30
CA SER A 189 -18.86 -1.30 -1.39
C SER A 189 -19.75 -0.95 -0.21
N LYS A 190 -19.45 0.15 0.48
CA LYS A 190 -20.17 0.50 1.71
C LYS A 190 -21.61 0.87 1.49
N PHE A 191 -21.94 1.50 0.34
CA PHE A 191 -23.30 1.94 0.03
C PHE A 191 -24.13 0.92 -0.77
N SER A 192 -23.49 0.00 -1.52
CA SER A 192 -24.22 -1.02 -2.30
C SER A 192 -24.46 -2.32 -1.53
N ALA A 193 -23.50 -2.74 -0.68
CA ALA A 193 -23.60 -3.95 0.10
C ALA A 193 -24.23 -3.67 1.48
N PRO A 194 -25.36 -4.27 1.85
CA PRO A 194 -25.92 -4.15 3.19
C PRO A 194 -25.01 -4.84 4.21
N HIS A 195 -24.10 -4.08 4.82
CA HIS A 195 -23.16 -4.62 5.80
C HIS A 195 -23.84 -4.93 7.12
N PHE A 196 -23.63 -6.14 7.63
CA PHE A 196 -23.88 -6.47 9.03
C PHE A 196 -22.62 -7.08 9.66
N TYR A 197 -22.57 -7.11 10.99
CA TYR A 197 -21.35 -7.38 11.72
C TYR A 197 -21.58 -8.46 12.76
N LEU A 198 -20.65 -9.41 12.86
CA LEU A 198 -20.65 -10.46 13.86
C LEU A 198 -19.31 -10.42 14.60
N THR A 199 -19.36 -10.26 15.93
CA THR A 199 -18.15 -10.26 16.77
C THR A 199 -18.11 -11.53 17.63
N MET A 200 -16.93 -12.13 17.71
CA MET A 200 -16.68 -13.32 18.51
C MET A 200 -15.35 -13.19 19.27
N GLU A 201 -15.35 -13.61 20.51
CA GLU A 201 -14.16 -13.66 21.36
C GLU A 201 -13.54 -15.07 21.35
N ILE A 202 -12.22 -15.12 21.17
CA ILE A 202 -11.43 -16.34 20.99
C ILE A 202 -10.42 -16.43 22.12
N ASN A 203 -10.34 -17.57 22.81
CA ASN A 203 -9.28 -17.85 23.76
C ASN A 203 -8.00 -18.26 23.01
N MET A 204 -6.92 -17.52 23.22
CA MET A 204 -5.66 -17.69 22.49
C MET A 204 -4.59 -18.46 23.29
N ASP A 205 -4.87 -18.92 24.50
CA ASP A 205 -3.87 -19.56 25.37
C ASP A 205 -3.20 -20.76 24.69
N ASN A 206 -4.00 -21.66 24.08
CA ASN A 206 -3.47 -22.81 23.33
C ASN A 206 -2.72 -22.39 22.08
N ALA A 207 -3.22 -21.39 21.34
CA ALA A 207 -2.56 -20.89 20.13
C ALA A 207 -1.20 -20.27 20.46
N ILE A 208 -1.07 -19.58 21.60
CA ILE A 208 0.21 -19.03 22.08
C ILE A 208 1.20 -20.16 22.37
N SER A 209 0.75 -21.20 23.11
CA SER A 209 1.58 -22.37 23.45
C SER A 209 2.03 -23.11 22.18
N VAL A 210 1.10 -23.46 21.29
CA VAL A 210 1.40 -24.19 20.04
C VAL A 210 2.33 -23.38 19.14
N ARG A 211 2.12 -22.06 19.00
CA ARG A 211 3.00 -21.21 18.22
C ARG A 211 4.43 -21.20 18.75
N THR A 212 4.61 -21.17 20.06
CA THR A 212 5.93 -21.20 20.69
C THR A 212 6.66 -22.48 20.30
N GLN A 213 6.02 -23.64 20.46
CA GLN A 213 6.57 -24.95 20.10
C GLN A 213 6.88 -25.06 18.59
N LEU A 214 5.96 -24.59 17.74
CA LEU A 214 6.18 -24.63 16.29
C LEU A 214 7.36 -23.75 15.86
N ASN A 215 7.57 -22.60 16.52
CA ASN A 215 8.68 -21.70 16.20
C ASN A 215 10.05 -22.21 16.66
N GLU A 216 10.11 -23.22 17.53
CA GLU A 216 11.33 -23.93 17.88
C GLU A 216 11.76 -24.91 16.76
N LEU A 217 10.79 -25.43 16.00
CA LEU A 217 11.01 -26.46 14.97
C LEU A 217 10.95 -25.90 13.55
N SER A 218 10.24 -24.81 13.34
CA SER A 218 9.98 -24.26 12.00
C SER A 218 11.19 -23.47 11.47
N PRO A 219 11.57 -23.66 10.19
CA PRO A 219 12.62 -22.86 9.56
C PRO A 219 12.21 -21.40 9.32
N VAL A 220 10.91 -21.12 9.38
CA VAL A 220 10.34 -19.78 9.20
C VAL A 220 9.53 -19.41 10.44
N LYS A 221 9.71 -18.17 10.92
CA LYS A 221 8.95 -17.68 12.09
C LYS A 221 7.47 -17.53 11.74
N ILE A 222 6.62 -18.28 12.43
CA ILE A 222 5.16 -18.28 12.30
C ILE A 222 4.56 -17.21 13.20
N SER A 223 3.70 -16.35 12.65
CA SER A 223 2.97 -15.31 13.37
C SER A 223 1.55 -15.77 13.72
N PHE A 224 0.87 -15.05 14.62
CA PHE A 224 -0.56 -15.28 14.86
C PHE A 224 -1.42 -15.01 13.65
N ASN A 225 -1.00 -14.06 12.80
CA ASN A 225 -1.72 -13.78 11.55
C ASN A 225 -1.74 -14.99 10.61
N ASP A 226 -0.64 -15.78 10.58
CA ASP A 226 -0.57 -16.99 9.76
C ASP A 226 -1.52 -18.08 10.28
N PHE A 227 -1.69 -18.19 11.60
CA PHE A 227 -2.73 -19.04 12.21
C PHE A 227 -4.13 -18.58 11.78
N VAL A 228 -4.41 -17.29 11.83
CA VAL A 228 -5.71 -16.73 11.43
C VAL A 228 -5.96 -17.03 9.95
N ILE A 229 -4.98 -16.80 9.07
CA ILE A 229 -5.08 -17.07 7.62
C ILE A 229 -5.40 -18.54 7.38
N LYS A 230 -4.67 -19.46 8.03
CA LYS A 230 -4.90 -20.90 7.87
C LYS A 230 -6.26 -21.33 8.41
N ALA A 231 -6.64 -20.84 9.60
CA ALA A 231 -7.92 -21.16 10.22
C ALA A 231 -9.11 -20.64 9.37
N VAL A 232 -9.01 -19.41 8.85
CA VAL A 232 -10.00 -18.84 7.92
C VAL A 232 -10.11 -19.68 6.66
N ALA A 233 -8.98 -20.06 6.06
CA ALA A 233 -8.97 -20.84 4.83
C ALA A 233 -9.66 -22.21 5.01
N LEU A 234 -9.38 -22.91 6.12
CA LEU A 234 -10.03 -24.18 6.44
C LEU A 234 -11.53 -23.99 6.78
N SER A 235 -11.88 -22.90 7.45
CA SER A 235 -13.28 -22.57 7.74
C SER A 235 -14.08 -22.27 6.49
N LEU A 236 -13.52 -21.56 5.51
CA LEU A 236 -14.15 -21.28 4.22
C LEU A 236 -14.40 -22.56 3.42
N ARG A 237 -13.53 -23.57 3.55
CA ARG A 237 -13.75 -24.88 2.92
C ARG A 237 -14.99 -25.59 3.48
N GLN A 238 -15.27 -25.44 4.78
CA GLN A 238 -16.46 -26.01 5.43
C GLN A 238 -17.71 -25.15 5.24
N HIS A 239 -17.54 -23.85 4.99
CA HIS A 239 -18.63 -22.90 4.81
C HIS A 239 -18.54 -22.17 3.45
N PRO A 240 -18.75 -22.88 2.33
CA PRO A 240 -18.55 -22.33 0.99
C PRO A 240 -19.47 -21.14 0.67
N ASN A 241 -20.61 -21.01 1.36
CA ASN A 241 -21.50 -19.86 1.20
C ASN A 241 -20.85 -18.53 1.64
N VAL A 242 -19.89 -18.55 2.56
CA VAL A 242 -19.12 -17.37 2.95
C VAL A 242 -18.06 -17.03 1.90
N ASN A 243 -17.57 -18.04 1.16
CA ASN A 243 -16.60 -17.88 0.08
C ASN A 243 -17.29 -17.54 -1.25
N SER A 244 -18.10 -16.51 -1.24
CA SER A 244 -18.96 -16.13 -2.37
C SER A 244 -18.79 -14.65 -2.73
N SER A 245 -19.39 -14.24 -3.85
CA SER A 245 -19.36 -12.87 -4.35
C SER A 245 -20.72 -12.52 -4.94
N TRP A 246 -21.24 -11.32 -4.64
CA TRP A 246 -22.39 -10.77 -5.34
C TRP A 246 -21.96 -10.28 -6.71
N MET A 247 -22.59 -10.79 -7.75
CA MET A 247 -22.32 -10.41 -9.13
C MET A 247 -23.57 -9.74 -9.71
N SER A 248 -23.45 -8.49 -10.06
CA SER A 248 -24.51 -7.80 -10.79
C SER A 248 -24.47 -8.18 -12.26
N ALA A 249 -25.64 -8.31 -12.85
CA ALA A 249 -25.76 -8.54 -14.29
C ALA A 249 -25.07 -7.41 -15.07
N LEU A 250 -24.33 -7.77 -16.11
CA LEU A 250 -23.82 -6.77 -17.05
C LEU A 250 -25.00 -6.10 -17.76
N ALA A 251 -24.97 -4.78 -17.87
CA ALA A 251 -25.96 -4.02 -18.61
C ALA A 251 -26.08 -4.59 -20.04
N GLY A 252 -27.28 -5.05 -20.39
CA GLY A 252 -27.58 -5.67 -21.70
C GLY A 252 -27.44 -7.20 -21.77
N SER A 253 -27.17 -7.89 -20.65
CA SER A 253 -27.27 -9.35 -20.55
C SER A 253 -28.65 -9.75 -20.07
N ASP A 254 -29.25 -10.82 -20.64
CA ASP A 254 -30.55 -11.37 -20.18
C ASP A 254 -30.49 -12.07 -18.82
N GLY A 255 -29.31 -12.10 -18.18
CA GLY A 255 -29.07 -12.69 -16.86
C GLY A 255 -29.27 -11.66 -15.74
N GLY A 256 -30.08 -11.99 -14.73
CA GLY A 256 -30.19 -11.21 -13.50
C GLY A 256 -28.97 -11.26 -12.62
N ASP A 257 -28.99 -10.55 -11.48
CA ASP A 257 -27.98 -10.66 -10.45
C ASP A 257 -27.85 -12.10 -9.95
N PHE A 258 -26.62 -12.52 -9.60
CA PHE A 258 -26.37 -13.88 -9.11
C PHE A 258 -25.28 -13.91 -8.05
N ILE A 259 -25.29 -14.96 -7.24
CA ILE A 259 -24.21 -15.24 -6.28
C ILE A 259 -23.21 -16.19 -6.93
N ARG A 260 -21.97 -15.77 -7.03
CA ARG A 260 -20.85 -16.62 -7.47
C ARG A 260 -20.22 -17.27 -6.25
N GLN A 261 -20.31 -18.59 -6.12
CA GLN A 261 -19.60 -19.34 -5.10
C GLN A 261 -18.21 -19.72 -5.64
N ASN A 262 -17.16 -19.34 -4.90
CA ASN A 262 -15.79 -19.61 -5.30
C ASN A 262 -15.35 -20.99 -4.78
N HIS A 263 -14.75 -21.82 -5.65
CA HIS A 263 -14.23 -23.14 -5.26
C HIS A 263 -12.78 -23.09 -4.75
N HIS A 264 -12.04 -22.06 -5.15
CA HIS A 264 -10.69 -21.78 -4.62
C HIS A 264 -10.77 -20.83 -3.43
N ILE A 265 -9.76 -20.91 -2.58
CA ILE A 265 -9.69 -20.08 -1.38
C ILE A 265 -8.41 -19.22 -1.44
N HIS A 266 -8.60 -17.96 -1.76
CA HIS A 266 -7.55 -16.96 -1.88
C HIS A 266 -7.75 -15.88 -0.82
N ILE A 267 -6.82 -15.80 0.12
CA ILE A 267 -6.94 -14.89 1.27
C ILE A 267 -6.15 -13.61 1.01
N GLY A 268 -6.86 -12.51 0.90
CA GLY A 268 -6.28 -11.18 0.91
C GLY A 268 -5.92 -10.77 2.35
N SER A 269 -4.71 -10.29 2.57
CA SER A 269 -4.29 -9.77 3.88
C SER A 269 -3.94 -8.30 3.76
N ALA A 270 -4.72 -7.43 4.41
CA ALA A 270 -4.56 -5.99 4.30
C ALA A 270 -3.23 -5.51 4.95
N VAL A 271 -2.47 -4.71 4.21
CA VAL A 271 -1.20 -4.12 4.65
C VAL A 271 -1.23 -2.61 4.44
N ALA A 272 -0.92 -1.87 5.50
CA ALA A 272 -0.79 -0.41 5.42
C ALA A 272 0.55 -0.04 4.75
N THR A 273 0.48 0.86 3.78
CA THR A 273 1.64 1.47 3.12
C THR A 273 1.54 3.00 3.21
N PRO A 274 2.63 3.74 2.99
CA PRO A 274 2.57 5.21 3.02
C PRO A 274 1.54 5.81 2.04
N ASP A 275 1.27 5.13 0.92
CA ASP A 275 0.34 5.62 -0.11
C ASP A 275 -1.12 5.18 0.15
N GLY A 276 -1.34 4.28 1.11
CA GLY A 276 -2.66 3.75 1.44
C GLY A 276 -2.64 2.27 1.82
N LEU A 277 -3.79 1.61 1.72
CA LEU A 277 -3.94 0.20 2.03
C LEU A 277 -3.82 -0.63 0.74
N ILE A 278 -3.02 -1.70 0.78
CA ILE A 278 -2.94 -2.71 -0.28
C ILE A 278 -3.24 -4.09 0.30
N VAL A 279 -3.78 -4.99 -0.52
CA VAL A 279 -4.24 -6.30 -0.05
C VAL A 279 -3.52 -7.40 -0.85
N PRO A 280 -2.28 -7.79 -0.48
CA PRO A 280 -1.63 -8.95 -1.08
C PRO A 280 -2.43 -10.23 -0.83
N VAL A 281 -2.38 -11.16 -1.80
CA VAL A 281 -3.24 -12.34 -1.86
C VAL A 281 -2.42 -13.62 -1.74
N ILE A 282 -2.70 -14.39 -0.69
CA ILE A 282 -2.17 -15.74 -0.50
C ILE A 282 -3.11 -16.70 -1.21
N ARG A 283 -2.66 -17.26 -2.33
CA ARG A 283 -3.46 -18.14 -3.18
C ARG A 283 -3.51 -19.54 -2.62
N PHE A 284 -4.67 -20.22 -2.76
CA PHE A 284 -4.88 -21.60 -2.29
C PHE A 284 -4.42 -21.82 -0.85
N ALA A 285 -4.78 -20.89 0.04
CA ALA A 285 -4.32 -20.87 1.43
C ALA A 285 -4.75 -22.13 2.22
N ASP A 286 -5.87 -22.73 1.84
CA ASP A 286 -6.38 -24.00 2.41
C ASP A 286 -5.44 -25.19 2.16
N GLN A 287 -4.71 -25.19 1.02
CA GLN A 287 -3.80 -26.27 0.61
C GLN A 287 -2.37 -26.10 1.15
N LYS A 288 -2.04 -24.94 1.73
CA LYS A 288 -0.70 -24.60 2.23
C LYS A 288 -0.54 -24.94 3.71
N THR A 289 0.67 -25.35 4.07
CA THR A 289 1.05 -25.48 5.49
C THR A 289 1.23 -24.09 6.14
N LEU A 290 1.24 -24.04 7.47
CA LEU A 290 1.53 -22.80 8.21
C LEU A 290 2.89 -22.18 7.82
N SER A 291 3.92 -23.01 7.63
CA SER A 291 5.25 -22.54 7.24
C SER A 291 5.27 -21.96 5.83
N GLN A 292 4.51 -22.55 4.89
CA GLN A 292 4.37 -22.03 3.53
C GLN A 292 3.60 -20.70 3.52
N ILE A 293 2.51 -20.60 4.29
CA ILE A 293 1.77 -19.35 4.46
C ILE A 293 2.66 -18.27 5.05
N ALA A 294 3.40 -18.57 6.12
CA ALA A 294 4.30 -17.61 6.77
C ALA A 294 5.42 -17.11 5.83
N ALA A 295 6.01 -18.00 5.02
CA ALA A 295 7.03 -17.63 4.06
C ALA A 295 6.49 -16.71 2.97
N GLU A 296 5.37 -17.09 2.35
CA GLU A 296 4.71 -16.31 1.28
C GLU A 296 4.18 -14.97 1.80
N ALA A 297 3.53 -14.97 2.96
CA ALA A 297 3.05 -13.74 3.59
C ALA A 297 4.21 -12.75 3.84
N LYS A 298 5.33 -13.24 4.38
CA LYS A 298 6.52 -12.41 4.62
C LYS A 298 7.07 -11.80 3.33
N GLU A 299 7.14 -12.56 2.25
CA GLU A 299 7.58 -12.10 0.94
C GLU A 299 6.63 -11.03 0.39
N LEU A 300 5.33 -11.33 0.36
CA LEU A 300 4.30 -10.41 -0.14
C LEU A 300 4.25 -9.11 0.66
N TYR A 301 4.37 -9.17 2.00
CA TYR A 301 4.38 -7.97 2.85
C TYR A 301 5.65 -7.14 2.64
N GLY A 302 6.79 -7.78 2.36
CA GLY A 302 8.02 -7.10 1.97
C GLY A 302 7.83 -6.35 0.65
N LYS A 303 7.35 -7.04 -0.39
CA LYS A 303 7.03 -6.43 -1.70
C LYS A 303 6.00 -5.29 -1.59
N ALA A 304 5.00 -5.43 -0.70
CA ALA A 304 4.00 -4.39 -0.45
C ALA A 304 4.63 -3.09 0.08
N LYS A 305 5.51 -3.21 1.09
CA LYS A 305 6.23 -2.07 1.68
C LYS A 305 7.17 -1.42 0.69
N ASP A 306 7.84 -2.23 -0.14
CA ASP A 306 8.78 -1.79 -1.17
C ASP A 306 8.09 -1.28 -2.45
N LYS A 307 6.74 -1.32 -2.53
CA LYS A 307 5.93 -0.96 -3.71
C LYS A 307 6.26 -1.81 -4.95
N LYS A 308 6.63 -3.07 -4.75
CA LYS A 308 7.05 -4.01 -5.82
C LYS A 308 6.02 -5.10 -6.13
N LEU A 309 4.82 -5.05 -5.52
CA LEU A 309 3.75 -6.01 -5.80
C LEU A 309 3.30 -5.90 -7.25
N GLN A 310 3.20 -7.06 -7.90
CA GLN A 310 2.60 -7.17 -9.23
C GLN A 310 1.06 -7.21 -9.13
N PRO A 311 0.32 -6.74 -10.14
CA PRO A 311 -1.15 -6.75 -10.12
C PRO A 311 -1.75 -8.12 -9.78
N VAL A 312 -1.15 -9.20 -10.26
CA VAL A 312 -1.58 -10.57 -9.94
C VAL A 312 -1.45 -10.92 -8.45
N GLU A 313 -0.55 -10.26 -7.72
CA GLU A 313 -0.29 -10.55 -6.31
C GLU A 313 -1.26 -9.83 -5.34
N PHE A 314 -2.06 -8.86 -5.82
CA PHE A 314 -3.04 -8.13 -5.00
C PHE A 314 -4.46 -8.10 -5.60
N THR A 315 -4.76 -9.02 -6.53
CA THR A 315 -6.09 -9.18 -7.12
C THR A 315 -6.53 -10.63 -7.07
N GLY A 316 -7.86 -10.85 -7.09
CA GLY A 316 -8.44 -12.18 -7.15
C GLY A 316 -8.52 -12.91 -5.80
N ASN A 317 -8.52 -12.17 -4.70
CA ASN A 317 -8.92 -12.69 -3.38
C ASN A 317 -10.40 -13.08 -3.37
N THR A 318 -10.75 -14.01 -2.51
CA THR A 318 -12.13 -14.46 -2.29
C THR A 318 -12.62 -14.16 -0.88
N PHE A 319 -11.70 -13.77 0.01
CA PHE A 319 -11.95 -13.33 1.37
C PHE A 319 -10.80 -12.45 1.83
N THR A 320 -11.09 -11.43 2.62
CA THR A 320 -10.08 -10.48 3.11
C THR A 320 -9.92 -10.55 4.64
N ILE A 321 -8.69 -10.41 5.12
CA ILE A 321 -8.35 -10.27 6.54
C ILE A 321 -7.68 -8.91 6.74
N SER A 322 -8.16 -8.15 7.73
CA SER A 322 -7.56 -6.89 8.19
C SER A 322 -7.14 -7.03 9.66
N ASN A 323 -5.87 -6.88 9.95
CA ASN A 323 -5.33 -7.08 11.30
C ASN A 323 -4.74 -5.78 11.85
N LEU A 324 -5.37 -5.21 12.88
CA LEU A 324 -4.92 -4.04 13.61
C LEU A 324 -4.49 -4.37 15.07
N GLY A 325 -4.37 -5.65 15.39
CA GLY A 325 -3.97 -6.08 16.74
C GLY A 325 -2.59 -5.57 17.16
N MET A 326 -1.66 -5.41 16.22
CA MET A 326 -0.34 -4.84 16.47
C MET A 326 -0.36 -3.33 16.77
N MET A 327 -1.46 -2.65 16.47
CA MET A 327 -1.70 -1.23 16.76
C MET A 327 -2.53 -1.03 18.03
N ASP A 328 -2.64 -2.09 18.86
CA ASP A 328 -3.37 -2.10 20.13
C ASP A 328 -4.89 -1.86 20.01
N ILE A 329 -5.46 -2.09 18.82
CA ILE A 329 -6.92 -2.00 18.61
C ILE A 329 -7.58 -3.26 19.08
N GLU A 330 -8.54 -3.14 20.02
CA GLU A 330 -9.26 -4.27 20.59
C GLU A 330 -10.30 -4.84 19.63
N GLU A 331 -11.06 -3.97 18.99
CA GLU A 331 -12.16 -4.33 18.09
C GLU A 331 -12.40 -3.21 17.05
N PHE A 332 -12.71 -3.57 15.83
CA PHE A 332 -13.13 -2.65 14.78
C PHE A 332 -13.96 -3.36 13.72
N THR A 333 -14.71 -2.59 12.93
CA THR A 333 -15.43 -3.08 11.75
C THR A 333 -14.69 -2.66 10.49
N ALA A 334 -14.47 -3.60 9.57
CA ALA A 334 -13.86 -3.33 8.28
C ALA A 334 -14.91 -3.15 7.17
N ILE A 335 -14.56 -2.40 6.13
CA ILE A 335 -15.37 -2.30 4.92
C ILE A 335 -15.01 -3.47 4.01
N ILE A 336 -16.01 -4.16 3.47
CA ILE A 336 -15.80 -5.29 2.56
C ILE A 336 -15.04 -4.84 1.32
N ASN A 337 -14.04 -5.62 0.92
CA ASN A 337 -13.23 -5.40 -0.28
C ASN A 337 -13.87 -6.15 -1.47
N PRO A 338 -14.60 -5.48 -2.38
CA PRO A 338 -15.23 -6.16 -3.50
C PRO A 338 -14.21 -6.87 -4.40
N PRO A 339 -14.52 -8.07 -4.93
CA PRO A 339 -15.82 -8.74 -4.95
C PRO A 339 -16.11 -9.68 -3.77
N ASP A 340 -15.32 -9.66 -2.69
CA ASP A 340 -15.54 -10.51 -1.53
C ASP A 340 -16.93 -10.25 -0.91
N SER A 341 -17.55 -11.28 -0.32
CA SER A 341 -18.78 -11.15 0.45
C SER A 341 -18.53 -10.88 1.94
N ALA A 342 -17.29 -11.06 2.41
CA ALA A 342 -16.97 -10.85 3.81
C ALA A 342 -15.50 -10.45 4.01
N ILE A 343 -15.25 -9.76 5.12
CA ILE A 343 -13.94 -9.39 5.60
C ILE A 343 -13.85 -9.64 7.11
N LEU A 344 -12.71 -10.17 7.57
CA LEU A 344 -12.44 -10.41 8.97
C LEU A 344 -11.51 -9.34 9.55
N ALA A 345 -11.99 -8.60 10.53
CA ALA A 345 -11.21 -7.69 11.35
C ALA A 345 -10.64 -8.44 12.55
N VAL A 346 -9.32 -8.35 12.76
CA VAL A 346 -8.59 -9.04 13.83
C VAL A 346 -8.09 -8.01 14.82
N GLY A 347 -8.56 -8.10 16.06
CA GLY A 347 -8.15 -7.26 17.17
C GLY A 347 -6.89 -7.76 17.87
N ARG A 348 -6.45 -7.01 18.90
CA ARG A 348 -5.30 -7.40 19.72
C ARG A 348 -5.60 -8.62 20.59
N ILE A 349 -4.54 -9.31 20.97
CA ILE A 349 -4.58 -10.31 22.05
C ILE A 349 -4.43 -9.56 23.37
N LYS A 350 -5.41 -9.73 24.26
CA LYS A 350 -5.50 -9.04 25.56
C LYS A 350 -5.58 -10.05 26.70
N GLU A 351 -4.79 -9.83 27.72
CA GLU A 351 -4.93 -10.56 28.99
C GLU A 351 -6.19 -10.12 29.71
N THR A 352 -6.99 -11.09 30.12
CA THR A 352 -8.25 -10.87 30.82
C THR A 352 -8.36 -11.80 32.01
N VAL A 353 -8.84 -11.27 33.13
CA VAL A 353 -9.12 -12.07 34.32
C VAL A 353 -10.41 -12.86 34.13
N VAL A 354 -10.32 -14.17 34.25
CA VAL A 354 -11.45 -15.09 34.08
C VAL A 354 -11.62 -15.98 35.29
N LYS A 355 -12.83 -16.47 35.51
CA LYS A 355 -13.09 -17.47 36.54
C LYS A 355 -12.49 -18.82 36.11
N LYS A 356 -11.60 -19.40 36.93
CA LYS A 356 -11.02 -20.74 36.77
C LYS A 356 -11.34 -21.58 38.02
N GLY A 357 -12.31 -22.48 37.87
CA GLY A 357 -12.78 -23.28 39.02
C GLY A 357 -13.39 -22.39 40.12
N GLU A 358 -12.89 -22.50 41.34
CA GLU A 358 -13.32 -21.67 42.49
C GLU A 358 -12.54 -20.35 42.63
N GLY A 359 -11.51 -20.13 41.79
CA GLY A 359 -10.67 -18.94 41.81
C GLY A 359 -10.73 -18.12 40.52
N PHE A 360 -9.80 -17.18 40.41
CA PHE A 360 -9.59 -16.36 39.21
C PHE A 360 -8.23 -16.71 38.60
N GLY A 361 -8.16 -16.60 37.32
CA GLY A 361 -6.92 -16.75 36.54
C GLY A 361 -6.87 -15.76 35.41
N VAL A 362 -5.71 -15.68 34.77
CA VAL A 362 -5.52 -14.86 33.57
C VAL A 362 -5.60 -15.76 32.34
N SER A 363 -6.25 -15.31 31.28
CA SER A 363 -6.28 -15.93 29.97
C SER A 363 -6.20 -14.85 28.88
N ASN A 364 -5.69 -15.24 27.74
CA ASN A 364 -5.50 -14.36 26.59
C ASN A 364 -6.69 -14.47 25.66
N PHE A 365 -7.31 -13.35 25.35
CA PHE A 365 -8.44 -13.28 24.41
C PHE A 365 -8.16 -12.37 23.23
N MET A 366 -8.73 -12.72 22.09
CA MET A 366 -8.70 -11.96 20.88
C MET A 366 -10.11 -11.82 20.33
N LYS A 367 -10.53 -10.60 19.99
CA LYS A 367 -11.80 -10.37 19.32
C LYS A 367 -11.63 -10.40 17.81
N LEU A 368 -12.55 -11.10 17.16
CA LEU A 368 -12.69 -11.16 15.72
C LEU A 368 -14.03 -10.58 15.33
N THR A 369 -14.04 -9.61 14.44
CA THR A 369 -15.28 -9.02 13.91
C THR A 369 -15.34 -9.24 12.41
N MET A 370 -16.35 -9.98 11.96
CA MET A 370 -16.60 -10.24 10.54
C MET A 370 -17.66 -9.28 10.02
N SER A 371 -17.34 -8.53 8.98
CA SER A 371 -18.30 -7.74 8.20
C SER A 371 -18.77 -8.58 7.01
N CYS A 372 -20.07 -8.72 6.82
CA CYS A 372 -20.67 -9.53 5.78
C CYS A 372 -21.63 -8.71 4.92
N ASP A 373 -21.69 -9.04 3.64
CA ASP A 373 -22.75 -8.59 2.72
C ASP A 373 -23.99 -9.47 2.93
N HIS A 374 -25.07 -8.89 3.47
CA HIS A 374 -26.30 -9.63 3.79
C HIS A 374 -27.04 -10.17 2.56
N ARG A 375 -26.64 -9.78 1.35
CA ARG A 375 -27.20 -10.33 0.10
C ARG A 375 -26.66 -11.74 -0.20
N THR A 376 -25.48 -12.07 0.33
CA THR A 376 -24.78 -13.34 0.06
C THR A 376 -24.59 -14.20 1.30
N VAL A 377 -24.46 -13.58 2.48
CA VAL A 377 -24.21 -14.26 3.75
C VAL A 377 -25.26 -13.86 4.76
N ASP A 378 -26.04 -14.85 5.22
CA ASP A 378 -26.99 -14.66 6.31
C ASP A 378 -26.34 -14.73 7.69
N GLY A 379 -27.00 -14.18 8.71
CA GLY A 379 -26.51 -14.17 10.09
C GLY A 379 -26.16 -15.55 10.62
N ALA A 380 -26.99 -16.57 10.37
CA ALA A 380 -26.74 -17.94 10.80
C ALA A 380 -25.53 -18.57 10.11
N VAL A 381 -25.36 -18.31 8.80
CA VAL A 381 -24.22 -18.79 8.01
C VAL A 381 -22.91 -18.16 8.51
N GLY A 382 -22.91 -16.84 8.72
CA GLY A 382 -21.75 -16.13 9.27
C GLY A 382 -21.40 -16.58 10.69
N ALA A 383 -22.40 -16.80 11.55
CA ALA A 383 -22.18 -17.31 12.91
C ALA A 383 -21.59 -18.72 12.93
N ALA A 384 -22.09 -19.63 12.09
CA ALA A 384 -21.56 -20.98 11.94
C ALA A 384 -20.09 -20.98 11.46
N PHE A 385 -19.76 -20.12 10.50
CA PHE A 385 -18.38 -19.90 10.06
C PHE A 385 -17.48 -19.45 11.22
N LEU A 386 -17.90 -18.44 11.99
CA LEU A 386 -17.13 -17.95 13.13
C LEU A 386 -16.97 -19.01 14.23
N GLN A 387 -17.97 -19.84 14.48
CA GLN A 387 -17.86 -20.96 15.42
C GLN A 387 -16.82 -21.99 14.97
N THR A 388 -16.75 -22.30 13.68
CA THR A 388 -15.73 -23.18 13.12
C THR A 388 -14.32 -22.53 13.21
N LEU A 389 -14.21 -21.26 12.88
CA LEU A 389 -12.99 -20.49 13.03
C LEU A 389 -12.49 -20.45 14.47
N LYS A 390 -13.40 -20.25 15.44
CA LYS A 390 -13.11 -20.32 16.88
C LYS A 390 -12.52 -21.66 17.26
N LYS A 391 -13.12 -22.78 16.83
CA LYS A 391 -12.60 -24.13 17.13
C LYS A 391 -11.18 -24.32 16.64
N TYR A 392 -10.85 -23.84 15.42
CA TYR A 392 -9.49 -23.93 14.88
C TYR A 392 -8.49 -23.07 15.64
N LEU A 393 -8.85 -21.86 16.01
CA LEU A 393 -7.94 -20.95 16.71
C LEU A 393 -7.74 -21.35 18.18
N GLU A 394 -8.78 -21.82 18.86
CA GLU A 394 -8.68 -22.31 20.22
C GLU A 394 -7.98 -23.67 20.32
N ASN A 395 -8.02 -24.48 19.24
CA ASN A 395 -7.38 -25.78 19.15
C ASN A 395 -6.59 -25.94 17.86
N PRO A 396 -5.42 -25.28 17.71
CA PRO A 396 -4.69 -25.22 16.43
C PRO A 396 -4.27 -26.58 15.88
N VAL A 397 -4.11 -27.59 16.73
CA VAL A 397 -3.76 -28.96 16.29
C VAL A 397 -4.85 -29.54 15.35
N THR A 398 -6.10 -29.11 15.48
CA THR A 398 -7.19 -29.54 14.61
C THR A 398 -7.06 -29.04 13.16
N MET A 399 -6.21 -28.05 12.90
CA MET A 399 -5.91 -27.60 11.53
C MET A 399 -5.05 -28.60 10.73
N LEU A 400 -4.55 -29.66 11.37
CA LEU A 400 -3.77 -30.73 10.75
C LEU A 400 -4.67 -31.88 10.24
N LEU A 401 -5.95 -31.89 10.64
CA LEU A 401 -6.96 -32.86 10.22
C LEU A 401 -7.67 -32.41 8.93
#